data_c56629720a5d62386d083eef8f2b8fe6
#
_entry.id   c56629720a5d62386d083eef8f2b8fe6
#
_cell.length_a   1.000
_cell.length_b   1.000
_cell.length_c   1.000
_cell.angle_alpha   90.00
_cell.angle_beta   90.00
_cell.angle_gamma   90.00
#
_symmetry.space_group_name_H-M   'P 1'
#
loop_
_entity.id
_entity.type
_entity.pdbx_description
1 polymer ?
#
loop_
_entity_poly.entity_id
_entity_poly.type
_entity_poly.pdbx_seq_one_letter_code
_entity_poly.pdbx_strand_id
1 'polypeptide(L)'
;MFNPKIETLPLPELRALQNARLTDMLHRIYHQVPFYKKLFNEKGIHPEDIKSVADLSKLPFTKKSDLRDNYPFAMFATPMKDILRIHASSGTTGKPTVVGYTKNDLEVFDEVVARSLVCAGARPGMKLHNAYGYGLFTGGLGMHGGATRLGMAVIPVSGGMTDRQLTILQDFAPEVICCTPSYAQTLAEECKKRNIDPQKLAVKYAILGAEPWTETIREQVELGLDVKATNIYGLSEIMGPGVSQEDVEEKGTGSYIWEDHFFPEVVDRDTGEPLPYGQEGVLVFTTISKEAFPLLRYWTNDICSIYYDKNAKRSHIKMSAIKGRTDDMLIIRGVNLFYTQVEEVIREFDFLVPNYQLIVSREGTMDEIKVSVEVKEGVDHLNPDFQQQLFYKIKNTIGLSMDINLVRPGSIPRSEGGKLKR
;
A
#
# COMPACT_ATOMS: atom_id res chain seq x y z
N MET A 1 -15.23 -3.35 -15.97
CA MET A 1 -15.68 -3.20 -14.58
C MET A 1 -16.26 -4.51 -14.09
N PHE A 2 -16.06 -4.83 -12.82
CA PHE A 2 -16.63 -6.03 -12.19
C PHE A 2 -18.08 -5.78 -11.74
N ASN A 3 -18.32 -4.64 -11.10
CA ASN A 3 -19.63 -4.20 -10.66
C ASN A 3 -19.96 -2.80 -11.22
N PRO A 4 -20.33 -2.71 -12.52
CA PRO A 4 -20.55 -1.41 -13.17
C PRO A 4 -21.55 -0.52 -12.45
N LYS A 5 -22.62 -1.11 -11.86
CA LYS A 5 -23.67 -0.36 -11.16
C LYS A 5 -23.11 0.45 -9.97
N ILE A 6 -22.16 -0.10 -9.24
CA ILE A 6 -21.53 0.59 -8.10
C ILE A 6 -20.35 1.43 -8.57
N GLU A 7 -19.51 0.89 -9.46
CA GLU A 7 -18.30 1.56 -9.93
C GLU A 7 -18.59 2.86 -10.74
N THR A 8 -19.82 3.03 -11.25
CA THR A 8 -20.26 4.24 -11.96
C THR A 8 -21.44 4.93 -11.29
N LEU A 9 -21.69 4.63 -10.02
CA LEU A 9 -22.79 5.22 -9.26
C LEU A 9 -22.62 6.75 -9.21
N PRO A 10 -23.64 7.56 -9.58
CA PRO A 10 -23.55 9.01 -9.50
C PRO A 10 -23.20 9.49 -8.09
N LEU A 11 -22.38 10.53 -7.98
CA LEU A 11 -21.87 11.01 -6.69
C LEU A 11 -22.95 11.28 -5.63
N PRO A 12 -24.13 11.88 -5.95
CA PRO A 12 -25.20 12.05 -4.97
C PRO A 12 -25.72 10.71 -4.41
N GLU A 13 -25.86 9.69 -5.26
CA GLU A 13 -26.32 8.36 -4.87
C GLU A 13 -25.25 7.63 -4.06
N LEU A 14 -23.96 7.76 -4.45
CA LEU A 14 -22.84 7.24 -3.69
C LEU A 14 -22.78 7.88 -2.29
N ARG A 15 -22.99 9.19 -2.17
CA ARG A 15 -23.06 9.88 -0.88
C ARG A 15 -24.22 9.40 -0.02
N ALA A 16 -25.38 9.16 -0.61
CA ALA A 16 -26.53 8.59 0.11
C ALA A 16 -26.20 7.20 0.65
N LEU A 17 -25.57 6.34 -0.16
CA LEU A 17 -25.13 5.01 0.26
C LEU A 17 -24.08 5.08 1.40
N GLN A 18 -23.10 5.96 1.27
CA GLN A 18 -22.08 6.20 2.30
C GLN A 18 -22.68 6.65 3.62
N ASN A 19 -23.65 7.59 3.59
CA ASN A 19 -24.30 8.09 4.79
C ASN A 19 -25.10 6.99 5.50
N ALA A 20 -25.84 6.16 4.77
CA ALA A 20 -26.57 5.04 5.33
C ALA A 20 -25.62 4.05 6.02
N ARG A 21 -24.55 3.63 5.32
CA ARG A 21 -23.54 2.71 5.86
C ARG A 21 -22.80 3.30 7.07
N LEU A 22 -22.51 4.61 7.03
CA LEU A 22 -21.87 5.33 8.14
C LEU A 22 -22.75 5.28 9.39
N THR A 23 -24.03 5.56 9.25
CA THR A 23 -24.99 5.50 10.38
C THR A 23 -24.97 4.14 11.06
N ASP A 24 -25.10 3.05 10.28
CA ASP A 24 -25.06 1.69 10.79
C ASP A 24 -23.73 1.36 11.50
N MET A 25 -22.61 1.79 10.90
CA MET A 25 -21.28 1.58 11.46
C MET A 25 -21.10 2.35 12.77
N LEU A 26 -21.51 3.62 12.85
CA LEU A 26 -21.39 4.43 14.07
C LEU A 26 -22.18 3.84 15.23
N HIS A 27 -23.42 3.40 15.00
CA HIS A 27 -24.21 2.68 16.00
C HIS A 27 -23.52 1.40 16.44
N ARG A 28 -23.00 0.61 15.51
CA ARG A 28 -22.28 -0.64 15.81
C ARG A 28 -21.09 -0.39 16.73
N ILE A 29 -20.18 0.54 16.37
CA ILE A 29 -18.97 0.80 17.17
C ILE A 29 -19.29 1.39 18.54
N TYR A 30 -20.29 2.27 18.63
CA TYR A 30 -20.69 2.88 19.89
C TYR A 30 -21.22 1.85 20.89
N HIS A 31 -22.00 0.88 20.43
CA HIS A 31 -22.61 -0.13 21.30
C HIS A 31 -21.72 -1.35 21.55
N GLN A 32 -20.86 -1.71 20.61
CA GLN A 32 -20.10 -2.97 20.67
C GLN A 32 -18.63 -2.80 21.04
N VAL A 33 -18.03 -1.60 20.86
CA VAL A 33 -16.61 -1.37 21.10
C VAL A 33 -16.41 -0.37 22.23
N PRO A 34 -15.99 -0.83 23.43
CA PRO A 34 -15.81 0.05 24.60
C PRO A 34 -14.89 1.25 24.34
N PHE A 35 -13.84 1.06 23.53
CA PHE A 35 -12.94 2.13 23.13
C PHE A 35 -13.70 3.28 22.46
N TYR A 36 -14.51 3.00 21.45
CA TYR A 36 -15.26 4.04 20.74
C TYR A 36 -16.34 4.67 21.62
N LYS A 37 -17.05 3.85 22.42
CA LYS A 37 -18.03 4.39 23.37
C LYS A 37 -17.41 5.42 24.32
N LYS A 38 -16.23 5.10 24.87
CA LYS A 38 -15.48 6.02 25.73
C LYS A 38 -15.09 7.29 24.95
N LEU A 39 -14.56 7.15 23.75
CA LEU A 39 -14.10 8.25 22.90
C LEU A 39 -15.25 9.21 22.54
N PHE A 40 -16.42 8.69 22.20
CA PHE A 40 -17.61 9.50 21.93
C PHE A 40 -18.09 10.24 23.18
N ASN A 41 -18.16 9.56 24.34
CA ASN A 41 -18.58 10.17 25.58
C ASN A 41 -17.64 11.28 26.06
N GLU A 42 -16.33 11.10 25.91
CA GLU A 42 -15.31 12.12 26.23
C GLU A 42 -15.45 13.39 25.38
N LYS A 43 -15.95 13.24 24.17
CA LYS A 43 -16.21 14.38 23.26
C LYS A 43 -17.61 14.95 23.39
N GLY A 44 -18.49 14.32 24.18
CA GLY A 44 -19.90 14.71 24.29
C GLY A 44 -20.66 14.58 22.97
N ILE A 45 -20.28 13.63 22.11
CA ILE A 45 -20.88 13.37 20.80
C ILE A 45 -21.65 12.05 20.89
N HIS A 46 -22.83 11.99 20.26
CA HIS A 46 -23.60 10.75 20.05
C HIS A 46 -23.59 10.34 18.56
N PRO A 47 -23.76 9.05 18.23
CA PRO A 47 -23.86 8.62 16.84
C PRO A 47 -24.89 9.42 16.02
N GLU A 48 -26.01 9.79 16.65
CA GLU A 48 -27.09 10.57 16.05
C GLU A 48 -26.71 12.00 15.68
N ASP A 49 -25.63 12.55 16.22
CA ASP A 49 -25.14 13.89 15.90
C ASP A 49 -24.41 13.94 14.55
N ILE A 50 -24.02 12.75 14.03
CA ILE A 50 -23.33 12.58 12.76
C ILE A 50 -24.35 12.19 11.69
N LYS A 51 -24.71 13.13 10.84
CA LYS A 51 -25.76 12.94 9.83
C LYS A 51 -25.23 12.49 8.48
N SER A 52 -23.95 12.73 8.23
CA SER A 52 -23.34 12.45 6.94
C SER A 52 -21.82 12.29 7.06
N VAL A 53 -21.19 11.78 5.99
CA VAL A 53 -19.72 11.69 5.89
C VAL A 53 -19.02 13.05 6.02
N ALA A 54 -19.74 14.16 5.75
CA ALA A 54 -19.20 15.51 5.95
C ALA A 54 -19.01 15.89 7.43
N ASP A 55 -19.71 15.21 8.33
CA ASP A 55 -19.60 15.43 9.77
C ASP A 55 -18.44 14.66 10.41
N LEU A 56 -17.75 13.79 9.67
CA LEU A 56 -16.67 12.96 10.20
C LEU A 56 -15.54 13.77 10.84
N SER A 57 -15.26 14.97 10.32
CA SER A 57 -14.25 15.88 10.89
C SER A 57 -14.49 16.26 12.35
N LYS A 58 -15.73 16.15 12.84
CA LYS A 58 -16.08 16.38 14.25
C LYS A 58 -15.58 15.25 15.17
N LEU A 59 -15.32 14.07 14.61
CA LEU A 59 -14.92 12.89 15.35
C LEU A 59 -13.40 12.77 15.44
N PRO A 60 -12.88 12.21 16.55
CA PRO A 60 -11.45 12.01 16.73
C PRO A 60 -10.91 10.91 15.82
N PHE A 61 -9.59 10.90 15.65
CA PHE A 61 -8.89 9.87 14.92
C PHE A 61 -8.72 8.58 15.74
N THR A 62 -8.71 7.45 15.04
CA THR A 62 -8.16 6.20 15.55
C THR A 62 -6.72 6.07 15.08
N LYS A 63 -5.79 5.80 15.97
CA LYS A 63 -4.36 5.67 15.68
C LYS A 63 -3.88 4.23 15.89
N LYS A 64 -2.72 3.90 15.34
CA LYS A 64 -2.11 2.57 15.51
C LYS A 64 -1.80 2.21 16.96
N SER A 65 -1.52 3.21 17.81
CA SER A 65 -1.40 3.04 19.27
C SER A 65 -2.67 2.49 19.89
N ASP A 66 -3.84 3.04 19.49
CA ASP A 66 -5.13 2.60 20.03
C ASP A 66 -5.41 1.12 19.74
N LEU A 67 -5.01 0.65 18.54
CA LEU A 67 -5.15 -0.75 18.17
C LEU A 67 -4.25 -1.66 19.02
N ARG A 68 -3.05 -1.21 19.37
CA ARG A 68 -2.10 -1.95 20.23
C ARG A 68 -2.57 -1.98 21.69
N ASP A 69 -3.10 -0.87 22.17
CA ASP A 69 -3.59 -0.76 23.54
C ASP A 69 -4.83 -1.63 23.78
N ASN A 70 -5.59 -1.90 22.72
CA ASN A 70 -6.77 -2.76 22.71
C ASN A 70 -6.51 -4.17 22.16
N TYR A 71 -5.24 -4.60 22.10
CA TYR A 71 -4.84 -5.94 21.66
C TYR A 71 -5.37 -7.04 22.61
N PRO A 72 -5.79 -8.23 22.13
CA PRO A 72 -5.85 -8.57 20.70
C PRO A 72 -7.22 -8.31 20.04
N PHE A 73 -8.34 -8.31 20.78
CA PHE A 73 -9.68 -8.35 20.21
C PHE A 73 -10.63 -7.28 20.74
N ALA A 74 -10.16 -6.37 21.62
CA ALA A 74 -11.04 -5.39 22.26
C ALA A 74 -11.62 -4.34 21.28
N MET A 75 -11.07 -4.25 20.05
CA MET A 75 -11.61 -3.42 18.97
C MET A 75 -12.64 -4.17 18.08
N PHE A 76 -12.91 -5.44 18.35
CA PHE A 76 -13.90 -6.19 17.55
C PHE A 76 -15.32 -5.76 17.93
N ALA A 77 -16.10 -5.43 16.91
CA ALA A 77 -17.50 -5.03 17.03
C ALA A 77 -18.49 -6.20 16.77
N THR A 78 -17.96 -7.42 16.73
CA THR A 78 -18.73 -8.65 16.47
C THR A 78 -18.23 -9.75 17.39
N PRO A 79 -19.13 -10.58 17.97
CA PRO A 79 -18.73 -11.69 18.82
C PRO A 79 -17.81 -12.69 18.11
N MET A 80 -16.86 -13.27 18.83
CA MET A 80 -15.88 -14.21 18.28
C MET A 80 -16.47 -15.41 17.55
N LYS A 81 -17.66 -15.87 17.92
CA LYS A 81 -18.38 -16.96 17.25
C LYS A 81 -18.75 -16.66 15.80
N ASP A 82 -18.85 -15.37 15.44
CA ASP A 82 -19.22 -14.89 14.11
C ASP A 82 -17.99 -14.42 13.30
N ILE A 83 -16.78 -14.53 13.88
CA ILE A 83 -15.51 -14.24 13.21
C ILE A 83 -15.04 -15.49 12.46
N LEU A 84 -14.95 -15.42 11.15
CA LEU A 84 -14.54 -16.54 10.30
C LEU A 84 -13.06 -16.53 9.94
N ARG A 85 -12.40 -15.37 10.00
CA ARG A 85 -10.97 -15.24 9.68
C ARG A 85 -10.32 -14.18 10.56
N ILE A 86 -9.10 -14.45 10.97
CA ILE A 86 -8.24 -13.52 11.71
C ILE A 86 -6.92 -13.37 10.96
N HIS A 87 -6.51 -12.13 10.76
CA HIS A 87 -5.19 -11.78 10.26
C HIS A 87 -4.45 -10.91 11.27
N ALA A 88 -3.14 -10.81 11.12
CA ALA A 88 -2.34 -9.88 11.89
C ALA A 88 -1.21 -9.30 11.05
N SER A 89 -0.92 -8.01 11.25
CA SER A 89 0.27 -7.38 10.67
C SER A 89 1.50 -7.71 11.49
N SER A 90 2.68 -7.81 10.85
CA SER A 90 3.94 -7.90 11.60
C SER A 90 4.18 -6.57 12.34
N GLY A 91 4.12 -6.62 13.65
CA GLY A 91 4.51 -5.48 14.48
C GLY A 91 6.03 -5.32 14.47
N THR A 92 6.54 -4.30 13.80
CA THR A 92 7.99 -3.97 13.84
C THR A 92 8.46 -3.52 15.22
N THR A 93 7.54 -3.16 16.12
CA THR A 93 7.83 -2.55 17.44
C THR A 93 7.07 -3.22 18.59
N GLY A 94 6.68 -4.50 18.51
CA GLY A 94 5.99 -5.19 19.60
C GLY A 94 4.77 -6.01 19.16
N LYS A 95 3.62 -5.81 19.81
CA LYS A 95 2.39 -6.57 19.53
C LYS A 95 1.88 -6.32 18.11
N PRO A 96 1.48 -7.36 17.35
CA PRO A 96 0.91 -7.21 16.02
C PRO A 96 -0.47 -6.52 16.09
N THR A 97 -0.87 -5.85 15.01
CA THR A 97 -2.26 -5.41 14.86
C THR A 97 -3.09 -6.58 14.37
N VAL A 98 -4.11 -6.97 15.15
CA VAL A 98 -5.00 -8.08 14.84
C VAL A 98 -6.28 -7.56 14.22
N VAL A 99 -6.71 -8.18 13.12
CA VAL A 99 -7.92 -7.82 12.39
C VAL A 99 -8.80 -9.06 12.18
N GLY A 100 -10.10 -8.88 12.33
CA GLY A 100 -11.09 -9.95 12.16
C GLY A 100 -12.00 -9.70 10.96
N TYR A 101 -12.62 -10.77 10.47
CA TYR A 101 -13.56 -10.73 9.35
C TYR A 101 -14.75 -11.63 9.64
N THR A 102 -15.95 -11.08 9.51
CA THR A 102 -17.20 -11.86 9.43
C THR A 102 -17.34 -12.49 8.04
N LYS A 103 -18.39 -13.26 7.83
CA LYS A 103 -18.76 -13.76 6.50
C LYS A 103 -18.96 -12.59 5.52
N ASN A 104 -19.72 -11.58 5.94
CA ASN A 104 -19.99 -10.40 5.10
C ASN A 104 -18.69 -9.60 4.80
N ASP A 105 -17.80 -9.44 5.79
CA ASP A 105 -16.51 -8.80 5.58
C ASP A 105 -15.66 -9.53 4.51
N LEU A 106 -15.70 -10.86 4.51
CA LEU A 106 -15.00 -11.66 3.49
C LEU A 106 -15.62 -11.50 2.11
N GLU A 107 -16.97 -11.45 2.03
CA GLU A 107 -17.68 -11.20 0.77
C GLU A 107 -17.33 -9.81 0.19
N VAL A 108 -17.27 -8.78 1.05
CA VAL A 108 -16.82 -7.43 0.67
C VAL A 108 -15.36 -7.46 0.23
N PHE A 109 -14.48 -8.13 0.97
CA PHE A 109 -13.06 -8.23 0.65
C PHE A 109 -12.84 -8.87 -0.73
N ASP A 110 -13.50 -10.00 -0.97
CA ASP A 110 -13.42 -10.70 -2.26
C ASP A 110 -13.99 -9.83 -3.41
N GLU A 111 -15.03 -9.03 -3.14
CA GLU A 111 -15.59 -8.12 -4.15
C GLU A 111 -14.65 -6.98 -4.52
N VAL A 112 -14.10 -6.25 -3.53
CA VAL A 112 -13.22 -5.12 -3.81
C VAL A 112 -11.92 -5.56 -4.48
N VAL A 113 -11.42 -6.76 -4.16
CA VAL A 113 -10.27 -7.36 -4.85
C VAL A 113 -10.66 -7.80 -6.27
N ALA A 114 -11.84 -8.36 -6.50
CA ALA A 114 -12.31 -8.69 -7.85
C ALA A 114 -12.44 -7.42 -8.73
N ARG A 115 -12.96 -6.31 -8.18
CA ARG A 115 -12.97 -5.00 -8.86
C ARG A 115 -11.54 -4.54 -9.19
N SER A 116 -10.63 -4.68 -8.23
CA SER A 116 -9.21 -4.32 -8.40
C SER A 116 -8.53 -5.15 -9.48
N LEU A 117 -8.76 -6.45 -9.51
CA LEU A 117 -8.25 -7.34 -10.55
C LEU A 117 -8.74 -6.94 -11.95
N VAL A 118 -10.04 -6.65 -12.10
CA VAL A 118 -10.60 -6.20 -13.38
C VAL A 118 -10.06 -4.83 -13.78
N CYS A 119 -9.88 -3.92 -12.83
CA CYS A 119 -9.27 -2.61 -13.02
C CYS A 119 -7.82 -2.72 -13.53
N ALA A 120 -7.06 -3.68 -13.00
CA ALA A 120 -5.70 -3.99 -13.41
C ALA A 120 -5.58 -4.78 -14.73
N GLY A 121 -6.69 -5.14 -15.38
CA GLY A 121 -6.69 -5.83 -16.67
C GLY A 121 -7.05 -7.32 -16.63
N ALA A 122 -7.18 -7.92 -15.44
CA ALA A 122 -7.57 -9.33 -15.32
C ALA A 122 -9.00 -9.59 -15.78
N ARG A 123 -9.26 -10.82 -16.24
CA ARG A 123 -10.59 -11.25 -16.73
C ARG A 123 -10.91 -12.67 -16.23
N PRO A 124 -12.19 -13.06 -16.16
CA PRO A 124 -12.59 -14.43 -15.89
C PRO A 124 -11.88 -15.42 -16.81
N GLY A 125 -11.52 -16.58 -16.28
CA GLY A 125 -10.81 -17.63 -17.01
C GLY A 125 -9.29 -17.47 -17.09
N MET A 126 -8.72 -16.30 -16.76
CA MET A 126 -7.28 -16.12 -16.64
C MET A 126 -6.74 -16.84 -15.39
N LYS A 127 -5.44 -17.12 -15.40
CA LYS A 127 -4.70 -17.67 -14.25
C LYS A 127 -3.97 -16.57 -13.52
N LEU A 128 -4.08 -16.55 -12.19
CA LEU A 128 -3.36 -15.66 -11.30
C LEU A 128 -2.21 -16.39 -10.61
N HIS A 129 -0.98 -15.95 -10.86
CA HIS A 129 0.21 -16.33 -10.09
C HIS A 129 0.29 -15.46 -8.83
N ASN A 130 -0.10 -16.01 -7.69
CA ASN A 130 -0.13 -15.27 -6.44
C ASN A 130 1.15 -15.49 -5.64
N ALA A 131 2.08 -14.54 -5.76
CA ALA A 131 3.36 -14.52 -5.05
C ALA A 131 3.33 -13.68 -3.76
N TYR A 132 2.17 -13.21 -3.30
CA TYR A 132 2.04 -12.70 -1.93
C TYR A 132 2.03 -13.84 -0.92
N GLY A 133 2.61 -13.60 0.26
CA GLY A 133 2.68 -14.59 1.33
C GLY A 133 1.29 -15.03 1.83
N TYR A 134 1.12 -16.35 1.97
CA TYR A 134 -0.03 -16.98 2.62
C TYR A 134 0.30 -17.23 4.10
N GLY A 135 -0.18 -16.38 4.97
CA GLY A 135 0.07 -16.46 6.41
C GLY A 135 -0.84 -15.51 7.16
N LEU A 136 -0.33 -14.91 8.22
CA LEU A 136 -1.11 -13.94 9.00
C LEU A 136 -1.42 -12.65 8.23
N PHE A 137 -0.66 -12.33 7.18
CA PHE A 137 -0.91 -11.17 6.32
C PHE A 137 -2.15 -11.34 5.46
N THR A 138 -2.78 -10.22 5.13
CA THR A 138 -4.00 -10.19 4.32
C THR A 138 -3.75 -10.38 2.81
N GLY A 139 -2.50 -10.19 2.33
CA GLY A 139 -2.18 -10.11 0.90
C GLY A 139 -2.52 -11.38 0.13
N GLY A 140 -1.95 -12.53 0.53
CA GLY A 140 -2.12 -13.79 -0.19
C GLY A 140 -3.57 -14.26 -0.25
N LEU A 141 -4.24 -14.33 0.91
CA LEU A 141 -5.64 -14.79 0.97
C LEU A 141 -6.63 -13.77 0.39
N GLY A 142 -6.34 -12.46 0.48
CA GLY A 142 -7.19 -11.44 -0.13
C GLY A 142 -7.18 -11.52 -1.66
N MET A 143 -5.99 -11.58 -2.27
CA MET A 143 -5.87 -11.76 -3.73
C MET A 143 -6.49 -13.08 -4.20
N HIS A 144 -6.31 -14.16 -3.43
CA HIS A 144 -6.91 -15.46 -3.70
C HIS A 144 -8.44 -15.39 -3.75
N GLY A 145 -9.06 -14.84 -2.70
CA GLY A 145 -10.53 -14.75 -2.60
C GLY A 145 -11.12 -13.93 -3.75
N GLY A 146 -10.57 -12.74 -4.01
CA GLY A 146 -11.04 -11.89 -5.11
C GLY A 146 -10.85 -12.52 -6.49
N ALA A 147 -9.74 -13.19 -6.73
CA ALA A 147 -9.49 -13.91 -8.00
C ALA A 147 -10.47 -15.07 -8.19
N THR A 148 -10.71 -15.85 -7.14
CA THR A 148 -11.72 -16.93 -7.17
C THR A 148 -13.12 -16.37 -7.45
N ARG A 149 -13.49 -15.25 -6.79
CA ARG A 149 -14.77 -14.56 -7.03
C ARG A 149 -14.90 -14.06 -8.47
N LEU A 150 -13.79 -13.60 -9.07
CA LEU A 150 -13.75 -13.19 -10.47
C LEU A 150 -13.86 -14.36 -11.45
N GLY A 151 -13.65 -15.59 -11.00
CA GLY A 151 -13.63 -16.78 -11.86
C GLY A 151 -12.27 -17.02 -12.51
N MET A 152 -11.19 -16.68 -11.82
CA MET A 152 -9.82 -16.97 -12.22
C MET A 152 -9.31 -18.28 -11.60
N ALA A 153 -8.39 -18.96 -12.25
CA ALA A 153 -7.63 -20.05 -11.64
C ALA A 153 -6.45 -19.48 -10.83
N VAL A 154 -6.43 -19.71 -9.52
CA VAL A 154 -5.37 -19.19 -8.63
C VAL A 154 -4.27 -20.22 -8.47
N ILE A 155 -3.02 -19.80 -8.69
CA ILE A 155 -1.82 -20.56 -8.42
C ILE A 155 -1.21 -19.98 -7.12
N PRO A 156 -1.40 -20.63 -5.95
CA PRO A 156 -1.06 -20.09 -4.64
C PRO A 156 0.41 -20.37 -4.29
N VAL A 157 1.34 -19.75 -5.02
CA VAL A 157 2.78 -20.04 -4.90
C VAL A 157 3.36 -19.53 -3.59
N SER A 158 2.81 -18.42 -3.04
CA SER A 158 3.36 -17.69 -1.90
C SER A 158 4.65 -16.95 -2.23
N GLY A 159 5.22 -16.22 -1.26
CA GLY A 159 6.46 -15.47 -1.46
C GLY A 159 7.72 -16.33 -1.44
N GLY A 160 8.81 -15.80 -2.00
CA GLY A 160 10.12 -16.46 -2.01
C GLY A 160 10.26 -17.59 -3.05
N MET A 161 11.30 -18.42 -2.89
CA MET A 161 11.59 -19.56 -3.78
C MET A 161 11.62 -19.18 -5.27
N THR A 162 12.46 -18.23 -5.64
CA THR A 162 12.50 -17.63 -6.98
C THR A 162 12.62 -18.65 -8.12
N ASP A 163 13.38 -19.73 -7.93
CA ASP A 163 13.49 -20.81 -8.93
C ASP A 163 12.14 -21.45 -9.22
N ARG A 164 11.37 -21.76 -8.17
CA ARG A 164 10.01 -22.30 -8.33
C ARG A 164 9.07 -21.32 -8.99
N GLN A 165 9.17 -20.03 -8.64
CA GLN A 165 8.36 -18.99 -9.27
C GLN A 165 8.57 -18.95 -10.79
N LEU A 166 9.83 -18.93 -11.22
CA LEU A 166 10.18 -18.91 -12.66
C LEU A 166 9.73 -20.19 -13.38
N THR A 167 9.92 -21.36 -12.78
CA THR A 167 9.41 -22.62 -13.31
C THR A 167 7.90 -22.58 -13.52
N ILE A 168 7.14 -22.10 -12.51
CA ILE A 168 5.68 -22.03 -12.60
C ILE A 168 5.23 -20.98 -13.64
N LEU A 169 5.94 -19.85 -13.75
CA LEU A 169 5.64 -18.85 -14.79
C LEU A 169 5.78 -19.43 -16.20
N GLN A 170 6.77 -20.30 -16.41
CA GLN A 170 6.97 -20.98 -17.71
C GLN A 170 5.98 -22.11 -17.94
N ASP A 171 5.81 -23.02 -16.96
CA ASP A 171 5.06 -24.26 -17.15
C ASP A 171 3.55 -24.06 -17.06
N PHE A 172 3.08 -23.20 -16.13
CA PHE A 172 1.65 -22.97 -15.90
C PHE A 172 1.10 -21.82 -16.73
N ALA A 173 1.99 -20.99 -17.28
CA ALA A 173 1.65 -19.89 -18.17
C ALA A 173 0.52 -18.99 -17.64
N PRO A 174 0.65 -18.39 -16.42
CA PRO A 174 -0.35 -17.47 -15.88
C PRO A 174 -0.33 -16.14 -16.64
N GLU A 175 -1.50 -15.54 -16.83
CA GLU A 175 -1.64 -14.24 -17.48
C GLU A 175 -1.48 -13.05 -16.53
N VAL A 176 -1.64 -13.28 -15.22
CA VAL A 176 -1.57 -12.26 -14.19
C VAL A 176 -0.63 -12.70 -13.08
N ILE A 177 0.25 -11.79 -12.62
CA ILE A 177 1.07 -11.97 -11.42
C ILE A 177 0.73 -10.90 -10.40
N CYS A 178 0.70 -11.28 -9.11
CA CYS A 178 0.69 -10.31 -8.01
C CYS A 178 1.81 -10.59 -7.01
N CYS A 179 2.56 -9.53 -6.68
CA CYS A 179 3.70 -9.56 -5.77
C CYS A 179 4.08 -8.15 -5.31
N THR A 180 5.13 -8.03 -4.49
CA THR A 180 5.70 -6.72 -4.18
C THR A 180 6.50 -6.15 -5.37
N PRO A 181 6.59 -4.83 -5.53
CA PRO A 181 7.40 -4.21 -6.59
C PRO A 181 8.86 -4.67 -6.59
N SER A 182 9.49 -4.74 -5.42
CA SER A 182 10.87 -5.22 -5.27
C SER A 182 11.04 -6.67 -5.73
N TYR A 183 10.03 -7.52 -5.49
CA TYR A 183 10.08 -8.91 -5.95
C TYR A 183 9.85 -9.03 -7.46
N ALA A 184 9.00 -8.19 -8.04
CA ALA A 184 8.86 -8.13 -9.50
C ALA A 184 10.18 -7.75 -10.19
N GLN A 185 10.94 -6.79 -9.64
CA GLN A 185 12.28 -6.47 -10.12
C GLN A 185 13.23 -7.68 -10.01
N THR A 186 13.21 -8.39 -8.88
CA THR A 186 14.02 -9.62 -8.71
C THR A 186 13.69 -10.65 -9.78
N LEU A 187 12.40 -10.86 -10.09
CA LEU A 187 11.99 -11.79 -11.15
C LEU A 187 12.50 -11.34 -12.53
N ALA A 188 12.40 -10.04 -12.84
CA ALA A 188 12.92 -9.48 -14.08
C ALA A 188 14.45 -9.67 -14.22
N GLU A 189 15.20 -9.40 -13.16
CA GLU A 189 16.66 -9.63 -13.12
C GLU A 189 17.01 -11.09 -13.31
N GLU A 190 16.29 -12.01 -12.65
CA GLU A 190 16.52 -13.44 -12.75
C GLU A 190 16.14 -13.99 -14.14
N CYS A 191 15.09 -13.49 -14.78
CA CYS A 191 14.80 -13.79 -16.18
C CYS A 191 15.99 -13.45 -17.07
N LYS A 192 16.54 -12.24 -16.93
CA LYS A 192 17.71 -11.80 -17.69
C LYS A 192 18.95 -12.67 -17.44
N LYS A 193 19.28 -12.98 -16.18
CA LYS A 193 20.43 -13.83 -15.81
C LYS A 193 20.34 -15.25 -16.39
N ARG A 194 19.14 -15.79 -16.49
CA ARG A 194 18.87 -17.16 -16.97
C ARG A 194 18.53 -17.23 -18.46
N ASN A 195 18.61 -16.11 -19.18
CA ASN A 195 18.22 -16.00 -20.57
C ASN A 195 16.77 -16.49 -20.84
N ILE A 196 15.87 -16.25 -19.88
CA ILE A 196 14.43 -16.48 -20.06
C ILE A 196 13.89 -15.25 -20.82
N ASP A 197 13.32 -15.49 -21.98
CA ASP A 197 12.71 -14.46 -22.80
C ASP A 197 11.35 -14.06 -22.22
N PRO A 198 11.17 -12.83 -21.69
CA PRO A 198 9.90 -12.41 -21.10
C PRO A 198 8.72 -12.48 -22.08
N GLN A 199 8.95 -12.27 -23.38
CA GLN A 199 7.90 -12.31 -24.41
C GLN A 199 7.33 -13.73 -24.61
N LYS A 200 8.04 -14.75 -24.15
CA LYS A 200 7.55 -16.14 -24.18
C LYS A 200 6.77 -16.53 -22.93
N LEU A 201 6.76 -15.69 -21.90
CA LEU A 201 5.90 -15.85 -20.75
C LEU A 201 4.48 -15.41 -21.11
N ALA A 202 3.47 -16.07 -20.55
CA ALA A 202 2.08 -15.70 -20.79
C ALA A 202 1.63 -14.48 -19.98
N VAL A 203 2.46 -13.98 -19.05
CA VAL A 203 2.12 -12.89 -18.13
C VAL A 203 1.91 -11.61 -18.92
N LYS A 204 0.75 -10.97 -18.70
CA LYS A 204 0.36 -9.70 -19.35
C LYS A 204 0.20 -8.56 -18.34
N TYR A 205 -0.16 -8.90 -17.12
CA TYR A 205 -0.48 -7.93 -16.08
C TYR A 205 0.27 -8.25 -14.79
N ALA A 206 0.94 -7.24 -14.21
CA ALA A 206 1.53 -7.30 -12.89
C ALA A 206 0.79 -6.35 -11.94
N ILE A 207 0.27 -6.88 -10.83
CA ILE A 207 -0.44 -6.12 -9.81
C ILE A 207 0.47 -6.02 -8.59
N LEU A 208 1.02 -4.84 -8.37
CA LEU A 208 2.11 -4.60 -7.44
C LEU A 208 1.67 -3.73 -6.28
N GLY A 209 2.05 -4.09 -5.05
CA GLY A 209 1.69 -3.32 -3.87
C GLY A 209 2.42 -3.77 -2.61
N ALA A 210 1.96 -3.31 -1.46
CA ALA A 210 2.54 -3.51 -0.14
C ALA A 210 3.84 -2.71 0.14
N GLU A 211 4.43 -2.11 -0.89
CA GLU A 211 5.60 -1.23 -0.80
C GLU A 211 5.36 0.00 -1.67
N PRO A 212 5.83 1.21 -1.29
CA PRO A 212 5.88 2.34 -2.20
C PRO A 212 6.90 2.06 -3.32
N TRP A 213 6.60 2.51 -4.52
CA TRP A 213 7.45 2.35 -5.69
C TRP A 213 7.27 3.50 -6.68
N THR A 214 8.28 3.73 -7.52
CA THR A 214 8.38 4.86 -8.43
C THR A 214 8.03 4.46 -9.86
N GLU A 215 7.78 5.44 -10.72
CA GLU A 215 7.58 5.18 -12.16
C GLU A 215 8.80 4.51 -12.80
N THR A 216 10.01 4.84 -12.35
CA THR A 216 11.24 4.16 -12.80
C THR A 216 11.21 2.66 -12.52
N ILE A 217 10.72 2.26 -11.33
CA ILE A 217 10.53 0.84 -11.00
C ILE A 217 9.48 0.21 -11.92
N ARG A 218 8.39 0.94 -12.20
CA ARG A 218 7.35 0.50 -13.13
C ARG A 218 7.95 0.17 -14.50
N GLU A 219 8.68 1.11 -15.08
CA GLU A 219 9.33 0.94 -16.38
C GLU A 219 10.29 -0.25 -16.41
N GLN A 220 11.09 -0.43 -15.35
CA GLN A 220 11.99 -1.58 -15.25
C GLN A 220 11.27 -2.91 -15.20
N VAL A 221 10.18 -3.00 -14.43
CA VAL A 221 9.36 -4.22 -14.32
C VAL A 221 8.62 -4.48 -15.63
N GLU A 222 8.02 -3.46 -16.23
CA GLU A 222 7.30 -3.60 -17.49
C GLU A 222 8.22 -4.07 -18.63
N LEU A 223 9.41 -3.46 -18.73
CA LEU A 223 10.42 -3.85 -19.72
C LEU A 223 10.99 -5.25 -19.43
N GLY A 224 11.29 -5.54 -18.15
CA GLY A 224 11.97 -6.77 -17.75
C GLY A 224 11.11 -8.02 -17.74
N LEU A 225 9.78 -7.87 -17.64
CA LEU A 225 8.81 -8.97 -17.65
C LEU A 225 7.82 -8.93 -18.83
N ASP A 226 7.89 -7.91 -19.68
CA ASP A 226 6.95 -7.66 -20.81
C ASP A 226 5.48 -7.60 -20.34
N VAL A 227 5.21 -6.82 -19.29
CA VAL A 227 3.89 -6.74 -18.64
C VAL A 227 3.39 -5.30 -18.57
N LYS A 228 2.09 -5.13 -18.28
CA LYS A 228 1.53 -3.87 -17.80
C LYS A 228 1.44 -3.91 -16.28
N ALA A 229 2.19 -3.05 -15.59
CA ALA A 229 2.22 -3.01 -14.15
C ALA A 229 1.27 -1.95 -13.59
N THR A 230 0.48 -2.30 -12.57
CA THR A 230 -0.45 -1.40 -11.88
C THR A 230 -0.24 -1.46 -10.38
N ASN A 231 -0.56 -0.36 -9.71
CA ASN A 231 -0.45 -0.24 -8.26
C ASN A 231 -1.75 -0.68 -7.57
N ILE A 232 -1.62 -1.58 -6.57
CA ILE A 232 -2.69 -1.92 -5.63
C ILE A 232 -2.32 -1.44 -4.24
N TYR A 233 -3.21 -0.69 -3.60
CA TYR A 233 -3.01 -0.18 -2.25
C TYR A 233 -3.99 -0.82 -1.27
N GLY A 234 -3.53 -1.00 -0.04
CA GLY A 234 -4.35 -1.43 1.08
C GLY A 234 -3.55 -1.61 2.36
N LEU A 235 -4.28 -1.71 3.45
CA LEU A 235 -3.80 -1.92 4.81
C LEU A 235 -4.60 -3.04 5.43
N SER A 236 -3.95 -3.92 6.18
CA SER A 236 -4.64 -4.99 6.93
C SER A 236 -5.71 -4.43 7.85
N GLU A 237 -5.45 -3.28 8.47
CA GLU A 237 -6.36 -2.59 9.39
C GLU A 237 -7.67 -2.19 8.69
N ILE A 238 -7.60 -1.76 7.44
CA ILE A 238 -8.79 -1.33 6.68
C ILE A 238 -9.51 -2.54 6.09
N MET A 239 -8.84 -3.31 5.22
CA MET A 239 -9.39 -4.53 4.65
C MET A 239 -8.28 -5.52 4.25
N GLY A 240 -7.20 -5.04 3.69
CA GLY A 240 -6.11 -5.76 3.04
C GLY A 240 -5.82 -5.13 1.68
N PRO A 241 -5.27 -5.85 0.71
CA PRO A 241 -5.15 -5.35 -0.66
C PRO A 241 -6.52 -5.05 -1.26
N GLY A 242 -6.57 -4.12 -2.20
CA GLY A 242 -7.81 -3.78 -2.90
C GLY A 242 -8.67 -2.72 -2.20
N VAL A 243 -8.11 -1.92 -1.30
CA VAL A 243 -8.75 -0.66 -0.84
C VAL A 243 -8.73 0.36 -1.98
N SER A 244 -7.62 0.40 -2.72
CA SER A 244 -7.47 1.23 -3.91
C SER A 244 -6.70 0.48 -5.00
N GLN A 245 -7.02 0.78 -6.27
CA GLN A 245 -6.41 0.15 -7.43
C GLN A 245 -6.28 1.13 -8.60
N GLU A 246 -5.10 1.11 -9.23
CA GLU A 246 -4.83 1.83 -10.47
C GLU A 246 -5.46 1.11 -11.66
N ASP A 247 -6.07 1.86 -12.59
CA ASP A 247 -6.61 1.29 -13.82
C ASP A 247 -5.49 1.13 -14.86
N VAL A 248 -5.43 -0.05 -15.48
CA VAL A 248 -4.39 -0.39 -16.46
C VAL A 248 -4.41 0.48 -17.72
N GLU A 249 -5.55 1.09 -18.03
CA GLU A 249 -5.71 1.99 -19.18
C GLU A 249 -5.59 3.47 -18.78
N GLU A 250 -5.55 3.76 -17.46
CA GLU A 250 -5.42 5.11 -16.89
C GLU A 250 -4.17 5.22 -16.00
N LYS A 251 -3.10 4.49 -16.32
CA LYS A 251 -1.85 4.51 -15.55
C LYS A 251 -1.30 5.91 -15.36
N GLY A 252 -0.75 6.18 -14.18
CA GLY A 252 -0.19 7.48 -13.82
C GLY A 252 -1.22 8.55 -13.45
N THR A 253 -2.52 8.26 -13.56
CA THR A 253 -3.59 9.19 -13.17
C THR A 253 -4.19 8.89 -11.80
N GLY A 254 -3.46 8.17 -10.93
CA GLY A 254 -3.91 7.77 -9.60
C GLY A 254 -4.71 6.47 -9.57
N SER A 255 -5.03 6.05 -8.35
CA SER A 255 -5.71 4.78 -8.06
C SER A 255 -7.10 5.03 -7.49
N TYR A 256 -8.12 4.32 -7.97
CA TYR A 256 -9.49 4.42 -7.48
C TYR A 256 -9.61 3.86 -6.07
N ILE A 257 -10.20 4.59 -5.14
CA ILE A 257 -10.62 4.12 -3.83
C ILE A 257 -12.05 3.63 -3.93
N TRP A 258 -12.37 2.42 -3.43
CA TRP A 258 -13.73 1.90 -3.43
C TRP A 258 -14.56 2.59 -2.33
N GLU A 259 -15.04 3.82 -2.62
CA GLU A 259 -15.68 4.73 -1.66
C GLU A 259 -17.00 4.22 -1.08
N ASP A 260 -17.62 3.26 -1.72
CA ASP A 260 -18.81 2.60 -1.16
C ASP A 260 -18.50 1.73 0.07
N HIS A 261 -17.22 1.42 0.33
CA HIS A 261 -16.76 0.67 1.49
C HIS A 261 -15.77 1.46 2.36
N PHE A 262 -14.94 2.31 1.77
CA PHE A 262 -13.85 3.02 2.42
C PHE A 262 -13.95 4.51 2.16
N PHE A 263 -14.40 5.27 3.14
CA PHE A 263 -14.49 6.73 3.00
C PHE A 263 -13.12 7.35 3.30
N PRO A 264 -12.47 8.01 2.31
CA PRO A 264 -11.19 8.65 2.50
C PRO A 264 -11.32 10.12 2.90
N GLU A 265 -10.40 10.57 3.74
CA GLU A 265 -10.10 11.97 4.00
C GLU A 265 -8.59 12.17 3.77
N VAL A 266 -8.18 13.36 3.39
CA VAL A 266 -6.79 13.80 3.50
C VAL A 266 -6.78 14.97 4.47
N VAL A 267 -5.92 14.89 5.48
CA VAL A 267 -5.88 15.86 6.56
C VAL A 267 -4.48 16.47 6.71
N ASP A 268 -4.43 17.68 7.23
CA ASP A 268 -3.18 18.32 7.60
C ASP A 268 -2.50 17.54 8.71
N ARG A 269 -1.20 17.34 8.58
CA ARG A 269 -0.42 16.52 9.51
C ARG A 269 -0.36 17.06 10.92
N ASP A 270 -0.31 18.38 11.05
CA ASP A 270 -0.05 19.05 12.34
C ASP A 270 -1.36 19.43 13.04
N THR A 271 -2.36 19.87 12.29
CA THR A 271 -3.66 20.30 12.84
C THR A 271 -4.73 19.21 12.82
N GLY A 272 -4.64 18.23 11.91
CA GLY A 272 -5.66 17.20 11.70
C GLY A 272 -6.90 17.71 10.94
N GLU A 273 -6.89 18.95 10.46
CA GLU A 273 -8.01 19.52 9.71
C GLU A 273 -8.09 18.92 8.29
N PRO A 274 -9.29 18.64 7.77
CA PRO A 274 -9.45 18.16 6.40
C PRO A 274 -8.91 19.16 5.38
N LEU A 275 -8.17 18.64 4.40
CA LEU A 275 -7.61 19.42 3.31
C LEU A 275 -8.51 19.36 2.06
N PRO A 276 -8.55 20.42 1.25
CA PRO A 276 -9.21 20.41 -0.04
C PRO A 276 -8.69 19.31 -0.98
N TYR A 277 -9.53 18.82 -1.86
CA TYR A 277 -9.13 17.85 -2.87
C TYR A 277 -7.95 18.35 -3.71
N GLY A 278 -7.01 17.47 -3.99
CA GLY A 278 -5.77 17.77 -4.70
C GLY A 278 -4.61 18.25 -3.84
N GLN A 279 -4.86 18.63 -2.58
CA GLN A 279 -3.79 18.95 -1.64
C GLN A 279 -3.23 17.67 -0.99
N GLU A 280 -1.94 17.73 -0.65
CA GLU A 280 -1.24 16.64 0.00
C GLU A 280 -1.39 16.71 1.52
N GLY A 281 -1.60 15.57 2.12
CA GLY A 281 -1.69 15.41 3.56
C GLY A 281 -1.72 13.96 3.95
N VAL A 282 -2.05 13.68 5.19
CA VAL A 282 -2.14 12.32 5.73
C VAL A 282 -3.46 11.70 5.31
N LEU A 283 -3.38 10.53 4.69
CA LEU A 283 -4.55 9.75 4.31
C LEU A 283 -5.21 9.15 5.56
N VAL A 284 -6.52 9.31 5.64
CA VAL A 284 -7.36 8.80 6.72
C VAL A 284 -8.50 8.01 6.14
N PHE A 285 -8.84 6.87 6.72
CA PHE A 285 -9.97 6.07 6.28
C PHE A 285 -11.01 5.84 7.38
N THR A 286 -12.27 5.91 7.00
CA THR A 286 -13.39 5.37 7.77
C THR A 286 -13.96 4.16 7.03
N THR A 287 -13.97 2.97 7.66
CA THR A 287 -14.56 1.76 7.07
C THR A 287 -16.06 1.74 7.32
N ILE A 288 -16.86 2.02 6.30
CA ILE A 288 -18.31 2.21 6.47
C ILE A 288 -19.13 0.93 6.28
N SER A 289 -18.52 -0.20 5.94
CA SER A 289 -19.21 -1.48 5.73
C SER A 289 -18.60 -2.66 6.49
N LYS A 290 -17.49 -2.45 7.19
CA LYS A 290 -16.79 -3.52 7.93
C LYS A 290 -17.50 -3.82 9.25
N GLU A 291 -17.75 -5.10 9.53
CA GLU A 291 -18.53 -5.55 10.70
C GLU A 291 -17.66 -5.99 11.86
N ALA A 292 -16.63 -6.80 11.58
CA ALA A 292 -15.82 -7.40 12.66
C ALA A 292 -14.89 -6.38 13.32
N PHE A 293 -14.25 -5.54 12.54
CA PHE A 293 -13.22 -4.60 12.98
C PHE A 293 -13.37 -3.27 12.24
N PRO A 294 -14.46 -2.53 12.49
CA PRO A 294 -14.68 -1.22 11.87
C PRO A 294 -13.74 -0.19 12.46
N LEU A 295 -13.20 0.69 11.61
CA LEU A 295 -12.32 1.78 12.00
C LEU A 295 -12.93 3.13 11.62
N LEU A 296 -12.94 4.05 12.58
CA LEU A 296 -13.39 5.42 12.45
C LEU A 296 -12.17 6.33 12.31
N ARG A 297 -12.10 7.10 11.23
CA ARG A 297 -11.03 8.07 10.95
C ARG A 297 -9.62 7.53 11.26
N TYR A 298 -9.31 6.36 10.70
CA TYR A 298 -8.02 5.72 10.94
C TYR A 298 -6.88 6.48 10.28
N TRP A 299 -5.96 6.96 11.10
CA TRP A 299 -4.76 7.68 10.70
C TRP A 299 -3.72 6.71 10.13
N THR A 300 -3.56 6.67 8.80
CA THR A 300 -2.71 5.65 8.15
C THR A 300 -1.22 5.93 8.26
N ASN A 301 -0.84 7.17 8.47
CA ASN A 301 0.50 7.74 8.29
C ASN A 301 0.95 7.86 6.83
N ASP A 302 0.21 7.37 5.85
CA ASP A 302 0.56 7.48 4.44
C ASP A 302 0.24 8.90 3.92
N ILE A 303 1.15 9.48 3.14
CA ILE A 303 1.00 10.83 2.56
C ILE A 303 0.63 10.70 1.09
N CYS A 304 -0.50 11.29 0.73
CA CYS A 304 -0.98 11.38 -0.64
C CYS A 304 -1.95 12.57 -0.81
N SER A 305 -2.47 12.76 -2.01
CA SER A 305 -3.63 13.60 -2.30
C SER A 305 -4.79 12.74 -2.81
N ILE A 306 -6.04 13.23 -2.64
CA ILE A 306 -7.23 12.60 -3.21
C ILE A 306 -7.97 13.61 -4.07
N TYR A 307 -8.59 13.14 -5.16
CA TYR A 307 -9.29 14.01 -6.12
C TYR A 307 -10.27 13.24 -7.00
N TYR A 308 -11.31 13.93 -7.45
CA TYR A 308 -12.20 13.42 -8.50
C TYR A 308 -11.66 13.81 -9.88
N ASP A 309 -11.46 12.82 -10.73
CA ASP A 309 -11.04 13.01 -12.12
C ASP A 309 -12.27 13.02 -13.02
N LYS A 310 -12.51 14.16 -13.70
CA LYS A 310 -13.68 14.34 -14.58
C LYS A 310 -13.66 13.43 -15.81
N ASN A 311 -12.49 12.94 -16.18
CA ASN A 311 -12.29 12.06 -17.33
C ASN A 311 -12.23 10.58 -16.95
N ALA A 312 -12.37 10.28 -15.67
CA ALA A 312 -12.30 8.92 -15.16
C ALA A 312 -13.45 8.05 -15.65
N LYS A 313 -13.19 6.78 -15.89
CA LYS A 313 -14.21 5.79 -16.28
C LYS A 313 -15.16 5.44 -15.15
N ARG A 314 -14.71 5.61 -13.91
CA ARG A 314 -15.46 5.32 -12.67
C ARG A 314 -15.75 6.63 -11.93
N SER A 315 -16.84 6.62 -11.16
CA SER A 315 -17.25 7.78 -10.37
C SER A 315 -16.52 7.93 -9.03
N HIS A 316 -15.76 6.91 -8.65
CA HIS A 316 -15.01 6.90 -7.38
C HIS A 316 -13.82 7.86 -7.39
N ILE A 317 -13.51 8.40 -6.20
CA ILE A 317 -12.36 9.27 -5.99
C ILE A 317 -11.05 8.52 -6.27
N LYS A 318 -10.06 9.23 -6.79
CA LYS A 318 -8.69 8.71 -6.97
C LYS A 318 -7.77 9.22 -5.86
N MET A 319 -6.77 8.43 -5.52
CA MET A 319 -5.63 8.85 -4.73
C MET A 319 -4.37 8.87 -5.60
N SER A 320 -3.46 9.81 -5.33
CA SER A 320 -2.12 9.81 -5.92
C SER A 320 -1.29 8.63 -5.39
N ALA A 321 -0.14 8.36 -6.00
CA ALA A 321 0.85 7.49 -5.40
C ALA A 321 1.22 7.95 -3.98
N ILE A 322 1.53 7.00 -3.09
CA ILE A 322 2.03 7.32 -1.76
C ILE A 322 3.43 7.90 -1.87
N LYS A 323 3.61 9.12 -1.40
CA LYS A 323 4.92 9.82 -1.40
C LYS A 323 5.85 9.35 -0.29
N GLY A 324 5.27 8.88 0.79
CA GLY A 324 5.99 8.42 1.97
C GLY A 324 5.06 8.25 3.16
N ARG A 325 5.63 7.99 4.31
CA ARG A 325 4.89 7.84 5.57
C ARG A 325 5.37 8.84 6.60
N THR A 326 4.47 9.37 7.41
CA THR A 326 4.83 10.30 8.49
C THR A 326 5.68 9.65 9.58
N ASP A 327 5.54 8.33 9.79
CA ASP A 327 6.32 7.55 10.76
C ASP A 327 7.67 7.03 10.18
N ASP A 328 7.86 7.04 8.86
CA ASP A 328 9.11 6.72 8.17
C ASP A 328 9.84 7.99 7.67
N MET A 329 9.27 9.15 7.89
CA MET A 329 9.86 10.43 7.54
C MET A 329 10.90 10.82 8.57
N LEU A 330 12.11 11.05 8.10
CA LEU A 330 13.18 11.61 8.93
C LEU A 330 13.13 13.13 8.86
N ILE A 331 13.22 13.79 10.00
CA ILE A 331 13.41 15.24 10.06
C ILE A 331 14.88 15.48 10.38
N ILE A 332 15.65 15.84 9.37
CA ILE A 332 17.11 16.06 9.52
C ILE A 332 17.40 17.54 9.31
N ARG A 333 17.90 18.20 10.34
CA ARG A 333 18.25 19.64 10.28
C ARG A 333 17.09 20.53 9.78
N GLY A 334 15.85 20.18 10.14
CA GLY A 334 14.63 20.90 9.71
C GLY A 334 14.12 20.56 8.32
N VAL A 335 14.75 19.62 7.61
CA VAL A 335 14.31 19.14 6.29
C VAL A 335 13.61 17.80 6.44
N ASN A 336 12.40 17.69 5.88
CA ASN A 336 11.67 16.42 5.80
C ASN A 336 12.30 15.53 4.72
N LEU A 337 12.84 14.40 5.12
CA LEU A 337 13.48 13.43 4.25
C LEU A 337 12.65 12.14 4.17
N PHE A 338 12.25 11.78 2.98
CA PHE A 338 11.69 10.46 2.67
C PHE A 338 12.74 9.59 1.99
N TYR A 339 12.82 8.33 2.38
CA TYR A 339 13.77 7.40 1.75
C TYR A 339 13.51 7.25 0.23
N THR A 340 12.26 7.39 -0.23
CA THR A 340 11.90 7.35 -1.65
C THR A 340 12.61 8.43 -2.47
N GLN A 341 12.81 9.62 -1.91
CA GLN A 341 13.56 10.70 -2.58
C GLN A 341 15.04 10.32 -2.79
N VAL A 342 15.64 9.66 -1.81
CA VAL A 342 17.03 9.18 -1.94
C VAL A 342 17.11 8.07 -2.99
N GLU A 343 16.14 7.17 -3.01
CA GLU A 343 16.05 6.09 -3.99
C GLU A 343 15.93 6.62 -5.43
N GLU A 344 15.08 7.62 -5.66
CA GLU A 344 14.94 8.28 -6.96
C GLU A 344 16.26 8.83 -7.45
N VAL A 345 17.00 9.54 -6.58
CA VAL A 345 18.32 10.07 -6.93
C VAL A 345 19.32 8.96 -7.25
N ILE A 346 19.38 7.90 -6.43
CA ILE A 346 20.29 6.76 -6.65
C ILE A 346 20.04 6.12 -8.03
N ARG A 347 18.79 6.01 -8.44
CA ARG A 347 18.40 5.38 -9.72
C ARG A 347 18.80 6.17 -10.96
N GLU A 348 19.11 7.44 -10.84
CA GLU A 348 19.60 8.25 -11.95
C GLU A 348 21.05 7.91 -12.36
N PHE A 349 21.75 7.10 -11.56
CA PHE A 349 23.15 6.75 -11.81
C PHE A 349 23.31 5.32 -12.30
N ASP A 350 23.75 5.16 -13.53
CA ASP A 350 23.96 3.85 -14.17
C ASP A 350 24.96 2.96 -13.45
N PHE A 351 25.87 3.52 -12.65
CA PHE A 351 26.87 2.76 -11.91
C PHE A 351 26.39 2.26 -10.54
N LEU A 352 25.18 2.64 -10.09
CA LEU A 352 24.61 2.22 -8.81
C LEU A 352 23.60 1.10 -8.96
N VAL A 353 23.43 0.34 -7.87
CA VAL A 353 22.30 -0.58 -7.65
C VAL A 353 21.37 0.08 -6.64
N PRO A 354 20.04 0.03 -6.79
CA PRO A 354 19.11 0.65 -5.85
C PRO A 354 18.97 -0.16 -4.54
N ASN A 355 20.10 -0.65 -4.04
CA ASN A 355 20.24 -1.25 -2.73
C ASN A 355 21.09 -0.33 -1.87
N TYR A 356 20.46 0.28 -0.88
CA TYR A 356 21.08 1.31 -0.05
C TYR A 356 20.58 1.25 1.39
N GLN A 357 21.30 1.92 2.27
CA GLN A 357 20.94 2.07 3.68
C GLN A 357 21.18 3.52 4.11
N LEU A 358 20.20 4.10 4.80
CA LEU A 358 20.31 5.38 5.47
C LEU A 358 20.73 5.14 6.92
N ILE A 359 21.82 5.73 7.34
CA ILE A 359 22.32 5.65 8.70
C ILE A 359 22.24 7.05 9.29
N VAL A 360 21.38 7.20 10.29
CA VAL A 360 21.22 8.45 11.05
C VAL A 360 21.96 8.31 12.36
N SER A 361 22.87 9.25 12.63
CA SER A 361 23.60 9.35 13.87
C SER A 361 23.46 10.77 14.44
N ARG A 362 23.72 10.93 15.72
CA ARG A 362 23.74 12.24 16.37
C ARG A 362 25.11 12.47 16.97
N GLU A 363 25.84 13.44 16.43
CA GLU A 363 27.10 13.94 17.01
C GLU A 363 26.85 15.31 17.64
N GLY A 364 26.92 15.37 18.98
CA GLY A 364 26.62 16.60 19.72
C GLY A 364 25.16 17.01 19.62
N THR A 365 24.87 18.16 19.02
CA THR A 365 23.52 18.72 18.86
C THR A 365 22.95 18.56 17.45
N MET A 366 23.72 18.06 16.49
CA MET A 366 23.28 17.92 15.10
C MET A 366 23.12 16.46 14.68
N ASP A 367 22.05 16.22 13.94
CA ASP A 367 21.84 14.93 13.29
C ASP A 367 22.70 14.83 12.03
N GLU A 368 23.44 13.73 11.90
CA GLU A 368 24.22 13.38 10.72
C GLU A 368 23.55 12.23 9.99
N ILE A 369 23.64 12.27 8.67
CA ILE A 369 23.09 11.23 7.81
C ILE A 369 24.11 10.75 6.82
N LYS A 370 24.24 9.43 6.73
CA LYS A 370 25.11 8.73 5.79
C LYS A 370 24.27 7.83 4.90
N VAL A 371 24.53 7.88 3.60
CA VAL A 371 23.94 6.99 2.61
C VAL A 371 24.99 5.96 2.20
N SER A 372 24.77 4.70 2.56
CA SER A 372 25.56 3.58 2.03
C SER A 372 24.80 2.99 0.84
N VAL A 373 25.42 2.92 -0.36
CA VAL A 373 24.78 2.41 -1.57
C VAL A 373 25.73 1.49 -2.34
N GLU A 374 25.17 0.38 -2.86
CA GLU A 374 25.96 -0.58 -3.63
C GLU A 374 26.22 -0.07 -5.05
N VAL A 375 27.46 -0.29 -5.52
CA VAL A 375 27.81 -0.11 -6.93
C VAL A 375 27.49 -1.38 -7.73
N LYS A 376 27.37 -1.26 -9.05
CA LYS A 376 27.26 -2.41 -9.95
C LYS A 376 28.56 -3.23 -9.95
N GLU A 377 28.46 -4.49 -10.33
CA GLU A 377 29.62 -5.38 -10.48
C GLU A 377 30.63 -4.82 -11.49
N GLY A 378 31.91 -4.82 -11.14
CA GLY A 378 32.97 -4.26 -11.96
C GLY A 378 33.18 -2.75 -11.80
N VAL A 379 32.37 -2.04 -11.03
CA VAL A 379 32.53 -0.61 -10.75
C VAL A 379 33.40 -0.42 -9.51
N ASP A 380 34.37 0.54 -9.61
CA ASP A 380 35.19 0.89 -8.46
C ASP A 380 34.44 1.72 -7.43
N HIS A 381 34.10 1.09 -6.30
CA HIS A 381 33.39 1.72 -5.19
C HIS A 381 34.22 2.76 -4.43
N LEU A 382 35.54 2.85 -4.66
CA LEU A 382 36.44 3.83 -4.06
C LEU A 382 36.64 5.07 -4.94
N ASN A 383 36.00 5.11 -6.11
CA ASN A 383 36.14 6.25 -7.03
C ASN A 383 35.54 7.52 -6.42
N PRO A 384 36.34 8.57 -6.11
CA PRO A 384 35.87 9.77 -5.46
C PRO A 384 34.92 10.60 -6.35
N ASP A 385 35.06 10.51 -7.67
CA ASP A 385 34.20 11.26 -8.60
C ASP A 385 32.73 10.74 -8.52
N PHE A 386 32.53 9.43 -8.36
CA PHE A 386 31.20 8.85 -8.21
C PHE A 386 30.55 9.26 -6.90
N GLN A 387 31.32 9.28 -5.80
CA GLN A 387 30.83 9.78 -4.50
C GLN A 387 30.42 11.24 -4.59
N GLN A 388 31.26 12.06 -5.26
CA GLN A 388 31.03 13.50 -5.41
C GLN A 388 29.79 13.78 -6.29
N GLN A 389 29.59 13.05 -7.38
CA GLN A 389 28.43 13.18 -8.24
C GLN A 389 27.13 12.87 -7.46
N LEU A 390 27.09 11.76 -6.72
CA LEU A 390 25.94 11.40 -5.91
C LEU A 390 25.67 12.42 -4.80
N PHE A 391 26.71 12.89 -4.12
CA PHE A 391 26.62 13.92 -3.10
C PHE A 391 25.95 15.20 -3.62
N TYR A 392 26.46 15.74 -4.74
CA TYR A 392 25.88 16.97 -5.31
C TYR A 392 24.46 16.77 -5.81
N LYS A 393 24.16 15.62 -6.40
CA LYS A 393 22.81 15.34 -6.88
C LYS A 393 21.82 15.27 -5.73
N ILE A 394 22.12 14.52 -4.66
CA ILE A 394 21.30 14.45 -3.44
C ILE A 394 21.10 15.83 -2.84
N LYS A 395 22.18 16.59 -2.66
CA LYS A 395 22.12 17.94 -2.09
C LYS A 395 21.24 18.88 -2.91
N ASN A 396 21.35 18.83 -4.23
CA ASN A 396 20.60 19.73 -5.12
C ASN A 396 19.12 19.32 -5.24
N THR A 397 18.82 18.03 -5.17
CA THR A 397 17.45 17.51 -5.33
C THR A 397 16.66 17.53 -4.01
N ILE A 398 17.31 17.14 -2.90
CA ILE A 398 16.66 16.98 -1.59
C ILE A 398 16.90 18.18 -0.67
N GLY A 399 17.95 18.96 -0.94
CA GLY A 399 18.32 20.11 -0.08
C GLY A 399 19.10 19.72 1.17
N LEU A 400 19.56 18.46 1.30
CA LEU A 400 20.27 17.90 2.43
C LEU A 400 21.66 17.41 2.02
N SER A 401 22.70 17.82 2.77
CA SER A 401 24.02 17.23 2.62
C SER A 401 24.09 15.93 3.41
N MET A 402 24.46 14.84 2.75
CA MET A 402 24.59 13.51 3.34
C MET A 402 25.99 12.96 3.04
N ASP A 403 26.57 12.22 3.97
CA ASP A 403 27.81 11.49 3.71
C ASP A 403 27.52 10.32 2.78
N ILE A 404 28.31 10.19 1.71
CA ILE A 404 28.15 9.13 0.72
C ILE A 404 29.19 8.03 0.98
N ASN A 405 28.71 6.79 1.04
CA ASN A 405 29.54 5.61 1.16
C ASN A 405 29.17 4.61 0.07
N LEU A 406 29.97 4.55 -0.99
CA LEU A 406 29.80 3.53 -2.01
C LEU A 406 30.39 2.22 -1.51
N VAL A 407 29.61 1.13 -1.61
CA VAL A 407 30.00 -0.19 -1.13
C VAL A 407 29.95 -1.23 -2.25
N ARG A 408 30.67 -2.34 -2.07
CA ARG A 408 30.70 -3.45 -3.03
C ARG A 408 29.33 -4.10 -3.19
N PRO A 409 29.03 -4.71 -4.36
CA PRO A 409 27.82 -5.51 -4.53
C PRO A 409 27.68 -6.57 -3.44
N GLY A 410 26.49 -6.75 -2.89
CA GLY A 410 26.19 -7.72 -1.84
C GLY A 410 26.60 -7.32 -0.42
N SER A 411 27.10 -6.08 -0.21
CA SER A 411 27.51 -5.59 1.13
C SER A 411 26.31 -5.20 2.01
N ILE A 412 25.17 -4.86 1.41
CA ILE A 412 23.97 -4.46 2.13
C ILE A 412 22.99 -5.66 2.13
N PRO A 413 22.47 -6.06 3.30
CA PRO A 413 21.55 -7.19 3.39
C PRO A 413 20.32 -7.03 2.50
N ARG A 414 19.92 -8.09 1.80
CA ARG A 414 18.70 -8.15 1.01
C ARG A 414 17.52 -8.52 1.90
N SER A 415 16.34 -8.03 1.55
CA SER A 415 15.09 -8.46 2.19
C SER A 415 14.71 -9.86 1.71
N GLU A 416 14.61 -10.82 2.62
CA GLU A 416 14.12 -12.16 2.35
C GLU A 416 12.58 -12.19 2.35
N GLY A 417 11.94 -11.65 1.32
CA GLY A 417 10.49 -11.74 1.11
C GLY A 417 9.61 -10.94 2.07
N GLY A 418 10.19 -9.97 2.81
CA GLY A 418 9.49 -9.01 3.65
C GLY A 418 9.68 -7.57 3.17
N LYS A 419 9.08 -6.59 3.87
CA LYS A 419 9.35 -5.16 3.60
C LYS A 419 10.85 -4.88 3.74
N LEU A 420 11.43 -4.19 2.77
CA LEU A 420 12.80 -3.71 2.83
C LEU A 420 13.02 -2.87 4.11
N LYS A 421 14.06 -3.23 4.90
CA LYS A 421 14.58 -2.35 5.95
C LYS A 421 15.59 -1.42 5.29
N ARG A 422 15.31 -0.14 5.28
CA ARG A 422 16.15 0.90 4.70
C ARG A 422 16.75 1.79 5.75
#